data_2ed2b0ef5ec3e4552e38a4bf897aea14
#
_entry.id   2ed2b0ef5ec3e4552e38a4bf897aea14
#
_cell.length_a   1.000
_cell.length_b   1.000
_cell.length_c   1.000
_cell.angle_alpha   90.00
_cell.angle_beta   90.00
_cell.angle_gamma   90.00
#
_symmetry.space_group_name_H-M   'P 1'
#
loop_
_entity.id
_entity.type
_entity.pdbx_description
1 polymer ?
#
loop_
_entity_poly.entity_id
_entity_poly.type
_entity_poly.pdbx_seq_one_letter_code
_entity_poly.pdbx_strand_id
1 'polypeptide(L)'
;MITREHYIEKVRPFYDSDLIKIITGIRRCGKSVILEQIMDEIGRTSDNIIYLNFEDKRVSANITNAEKLLSYVEERKKDGKCYLFFDEVQTLDGWQDACKTLRLYGYSVFITGSNSKLLSGEFTKELSGRYVAFRVRPFVYKEICAYCKELGITPSVTDYLIWGGFPKRFEFSSPEARDRYLSDLNDTIVFNDLIGRYKIRKHELFKNLTDYILRSNARIFSANSVREYLKHERENCSVNTIIKYLGYLEEAYIIERIKPYSSKTKSELSYYAKIYDADVCFNSMRCLGERYDITHNLENIVYNELIYMGHELYVYNNNGKEIDFAATKNGKRYYIQVAYSVAEEKTWQREFEAFKNMDNLCEKILITNDDIDYSTSAVRHIKLKDFLLMEDL
;
A
#
# COMPACT_ATOMS: atom_id res chain seq x y z
N MET A 1 -12.14 15.72 9.02
CA MET A 1 -11.22 14.55 9.02
C MET A 1 -12.05 13.29 9.19
N ILE A 2 -12.02 12.33 8.25
CA ILE A 2 -12.83 11.10 8.34
C ILE A 2 -12.23 10.11 9.35
N THR A 3 -13.09 9.36 10.00
CA THR A 3 -12.68 8.19 10.77
C THR A 3 -12.39 7.04 9.83
N ARG A 4 -11.21 6.44 9.93
CA ARG A 4 -10.81 5.28 9.11
C ARG A 4 -11.15 3.97 9.83
N GLU A 5 -12.45 3.76 10.09
CA GLU A 5 -12.97 2.67 10.91
C GLU A 5 -12.48 1.30 10.48
N HIS A 6 -12.35 1.05 9.18
CA HIS A 6 -11.82 -0.20 8.63
C HIS A 6 -10.46 -0.63 9.22
N TYR A 7 -9.59 0.34 9.52
CA TYR A 7 -8.29 0.05 10.17
C TYR A 7 -8.42 -0.02 11.68
N ILE A 8 -9.19 0.88 12.28
CA ILE A 8 -9.39 0.94 13.74
C ILE A 8 -10.02 -0.35 14.22
N GLU A 9 -11.07 -0.83 13.56
CA GLU A 9 -11.76 -2.09 13.88
C GLU A 9 -10.81 -3.29 13.88
N LYS A 10 -9.84 -3.34 12.96
CA LYS A 10 -8.83 -4.40 12.93
C LYS A 10 -7.83 -4.32 14.10
N VAL A 11 -7.53 -3.13 14.59
CA VAL A 11 -6.58 -2.91 15.70
C VAL A 11 -7.26 -3.06 17.07
N ARG A 12 -8.56 -2.72 17.17
CA ARG A 12 -9.34 -2.68 18.42
C ARG A 12 -9.25 -3.95 19.27
N PRO A 13 -9.30 -5.19 18.74
CA PRO A 13 -9.14 -6.40 19.54
C PRO A 13 -7.80 -6.53 20.26
N PHE A 14 -6.80 -5.74 19.85
CA PHE A 14 -5.44 -5.80 20.39
C PHE A 14 -5.12 -4.67 21.37
N TYR A 15 -6.05 -3.75 21.65
CA TYR A 15 -5.78 -2.58 22.50
C TYR A 15 -5.16 -2.96 23.85
N ASP A 16 -5.71 -3.96 24.51
CA ASP A 16 -5.25 -4.40 25.83
C ASP A 16 -4.26 -5.58 25.79
N SER A 17 -3.96 -6.09 24.59
CA SER A 17 -3.01 -7.17 24.44
C SER A 17 -1.56 -6.72 24.73
N ASP A 18 -0.71 -7.67 25.10
CA ASP A 18 0.72 -7.45 25.26
C ASP A 18 1.49 -7.38 23.92
N LEU A 19 0.80 -7.63 22.79
CA LEU A 19 1.42 -7.53 21.48
C LEU A 19 1.71 -6.05 21.14
N ILE A 20 2.86 -5.81 20.52
CA ILE A 20 3.17 -4.49 19.95
C ILE A 20 2.33 -4.31 18.68
N LYS A 21 1.52 -3.24 18.62
CA LYS A 21 0.69 -2.88 17.46
C LYS A 21 1.51 -1.99 16.54
N ILE A 22 1.79 -2.49 15.33
CA ILE A 22 2.63 -1.81 14.34
C ILE A 22 1.76 -1.32 13.19
N ILE A 23 1.65 0.00 13.03
CA ILE A 23 0.91 0.64 11.94
C ILE A 23 1.92 1.08 10.88
N THR A 24 1.91 0.40 9.74
CA THR A 24 2.85 0.65 8.64
C THR A 24 2.13 1.16 7.38
N GLY A 25 2.89 1.57 6.40
CA GLY A 25 2.37 2.01 5.11
C GLY A 25 3.19 3.14 4.51
N ILE A 26 2.93 3.46 3.26
CA ILE A 26 3.64 4.51 2.54
C ILE A 26 3.57 5.86 3.29
N ARG A 27 4.58 6.69 3.15
CA ARG A 27 4.58 8.03 3.75
C ARG A 27 3.36 8.84 3.27
N ARG A 28 2.74 9.63 4.18
CA ARG A 28 1.55 10.47 3.91
C ARG A 28 0.24 9.72 3.59
N CYS A 29 0.14 8.42 3.83
CA CYS A 29 -1.12 7.67 3.67
C CYS A 29 -2.09 7.80 4.87
N GLY A 30 -1.71 8.52 5.95
CA GLY A 30 -2.57 8.77 7.11
C GLY A 30 -2.34 7.86 8.33
N LYS A 31 -1.13 7.28 8.50
CA LYS A 31 -0.78 6.45 9.68
C LYS A 31 -0.95 7.19 11.01
N SER A 32 -0.36 8.39 11.10
CA SER A 32 -0.44 9.24 12.31
C SER A 32 -1.90 9.58 12.67
N VAL A 33 -2.74 9.83 11.66
CA VAL A 33 -4.17 10.10 11.86
C VAL A 33 -4.88 8.87 12.46
N ILE A 34 -4.59 7.66 11.97
CA ILE A 34 -5.14 6.43 12.55
C ILE A 34 -4.64 6.24 13.98
N LEU A 35 -3.36 6.51 14.23
CA LEU A 35 -2.79 6.43 15.58
C LEU A 35 -3.51 7.39 16.55
N GLU A 36 -3.75 8.64 16.13
CA GLU A 36 -4.50 9.64 16.88
C GLU A 36 -5.95 9.20 17.12
N GLN A 37 -6.64 8.66 16.11
CA GLN A 37 -8.02 8.16 16.25
C GLN A 37 -8.12 7.00 17.26
N ILE A 38 -7.15 6.09 17.27
CA ILE A 38 -7.05 5.01 18.25
C ILE A 38 -6.80 5.61 19.65
N MET A 39 -5.91 6.57 19.76
CA MET A 39 -5.61 7.26 21.02
C MET A 39 -6.84 7.98 21.57
N ASP A 40 -7.61 8.66 20.72
CA ASP A 40 -8.86 9.33 21.12
C ASP A 40 -9.93 8.33 21.57
N GLU A 41 -10.03 7.17 20.93
CA GLU A 41 -10.96 6.10 21.33
C GLU A 41 -10.60 5.55 22.71
N ILE A 42 -9.32 5.21 22.95
CA ILE A 42 -8.82 4.73 24.24
C ILE A 42 -8.92 5.82 25.30
N GLY A 43 -8.69 7.09 24.93
CA GLY A 43 -8.77 8.25 25.80
C GLY A 43 -10.15 8.50 26.44
N ARG A 44 -11.21 7.88 25.91
CA ARG A 44 -12.55 7.92 26.51
C ARG A 44 -12.67 7.05 27.78
N THR A 45 -11.77 6.07 27.92
CA THR A 45 -11.81 5.10 29.03
C THR A 45 -10.55 5.10 29.90
N SER A 46 -9.45 5.71 29.43
CA SER A 46 -8.17 5.78 30.15
C SER A 46 -7.50 7.14 29.93
N ASP A 47 -6.93 7.69 30.98
CA ASP A 47 -6.09 8.89 30.94
C ASP A 47 -4.59 8.58 31.07
N ASN A 48 -4.24 7.30 31.16
CA ASN A 48 -2.86 6.83 31.22
C ASN A 48 -2.29 6.57 29.82
N ILE A 49 -2.16 7.66 29.06
CA ILE A 49 -1.72 7.66 27.66
C ILE A 49 -0.47 8.52 27.53
N ILE A 50 0.55 7.98 26.85
CA ILE A 50 1.77 8.70 26.50
C ILE A 50 1.92 8.68 24.98
N TYR A 51 1.93 9.85 24.36
CA TYR A 51 2.16 10.02 22.92
C TYR A 51 3.48 10.75 22.66
N LEU A 52 4.29 10.21 21.75
CA LEU A 52 5.55 10.77 21.30
C LEU A 52 5.63 10.70 19.78
N ASN A 53 5.84 11.85 19.13
CA ASN A 53 6.17 11.92 17.72
C ASN A 53 7.69 12.18 17.57
N PHE A 54 8.42 11.20 17.04
CA PHE A 54 9.87 11.28 16.90
C PHE A 54 10.34 12.11 15.69
N GLU A 55 9.44 12.57 14.81
CA GLU A 55 9.75 13.63 13.84
C GLU A 55 9.78 15.03 14.49
N ASP A 56 9.15 15.22 15.68
CA ASP A 56 9.25 16.48 16.42
C ASP A 56 10.66 16.60 17.03
N LYS A 57 11.39 17.66 16.61
CA LYS A 57 12.76 17.94 17.10
C LYS A 57 12.83 18.16 18.60
N ARG A 58 11.76 18.62 19.25
CA ARG A 58 11.70 18.80 20.72
C ARG A 58 11.68 17.45 21.43
N VAL A 59 11.01 16.45 20.85
CA VAL A 59 10.99 15.08 21.37
C VAL A 59 12.34 14.42 21.12
N SER A 60 12.82 14.41 19.87
CA SER A 60 14.05 13.74 19.47
C SER A 60 15.33 14.36 20.07
N ALA A 61 15.31 15.64 20.46
CA ALA A 61 16.41 16.28 21.17
C ALA A 61 16.52 15.85 22.65
N ASN A 62 15.38 15.53 23.27
CA ASN A 62 15.32 15.11 24.68
C ASN A 62 15.40 13.59 24.84
N ILE A 63 14.78 12.84 23.93
CA ILE A 63 14.73 11.38 23.92
C ILE A 63 15.61 10.87 22.78
N THR A 64 16.91 10.67 23.07
CA THR A 64 17.92 10.34 22.05
C THR A 64 18.26 8.87 21.94
N ASN A 65 17.82 8.04 22.91
CA ASN A 65 18.08 6.60 22.93
C ASN A 65 17.03 5.85 23.75
N ALA A 66 17.12 4.52 23.76
CA ALA A 66 16.21 3.62 24.47
C ALA A 66 16.10 3.95 25.98
N GLU A 67 17.21 4.19 26.67
CA GLU A 67 17.24 4.45 28.11
C GLU A 67 16.44 5.70 28.47
N LYS A 68 16.64 6.79 27.72
CA LYS A 68 15.88 8.02 27.92
C LYS A 68 14.39 7.85 27.64
N LEU A 69 14.01 7.01 26.65
CA LEU A 69 12.61 6.68 26.41
C LEU A 69 12.00 5.93 27.58
N LEU A 70 12.69 4.93 28.12
CA LEU A 70 12.24 4.17 29.28
C LEU A 70 12.05 5.09 30.50
N SER A 71 13.05 5.91 30.81
CA SER A 71 12.98 6.88 31.92
C SER A 71 11.82 7.86 31.75
N TYR A 72 11.63 8.39 30.52
CA TYR A 72 10.52 9.30 30.20
C TYR A 72 9.14 8.66 30.45
N VAL A 73 8.97 7.40 30.08
CA VAL A 73 7.72 6.66 30.31
C VAL A 73 7.50 6.42 31.80
N GLU A 74 8.53 5.98 32.55
CA GLU A 74 8.46 5.72 33.97
C GLU A 74 8.08 6.96 34.80
N GLU A 75 8.58 8.14 34.42
CA GLU A 75 8.27 9.41 35.09
C GLU A 75 6.83 9.88 34.86
N ARG A 76 6.17 9.45 33.79
CA ARG A 76 4.87 9.98 33.35
C ARG A 76 3.71 9.01 33.40
N LYS A 77 4.02 7.72 33.54
CA LYS A 77 2.97 6.70 33.68
C LYS A 77 2.16 6.95 34.95
N LYS A 78 0.88 6.65 34.87
CA LYS A 78 -0.03 6.62 36.02
C LYS A 78 -0.29 5.18 36.46
N ASP A 79 -1.03 5.01 37.54
CA ASP A 79 -1.46 3.69 37.97
C ASP A 79 -2.40 3.03 36.94
N GLY A 80 -2.32 1.70 36.82
CA GLY A 80 -3.13 0.92 35.91
C GLY A 80 -2.49 0.69 34.54
N LYS A 81 -3.32 0.32 33.56
CA LYS A 81 -2.87 0.03 32.19
C LYS A 81 -2.36 1.30 31.52
N CYS A 82 -1.13 1.29 31.06
CA CYS A 82 -0.53 2.39 30.32
C CYS A 82 -0.49 2.09 28.82
N TYR A 83 -0.92 3.08 28.01
CA TYR A 83 -0.95 3.01 26.55
C TYR A 83 0.09 3.96 25.97
N LEU A 84 1.00 3.41 25.18
CA LEU A 84 2.13 4.11 24.62
C LEU A 84 1.98 4.22 23.12
N PHE A 85 2.02 5.44 22.61
CA PHE A 85 1.87 5.75 21.18
C PHE A 85 3.15 6.42 20.67
N PHE A 86 3.89 5.75 19.81
CA PHE A 86 5.16 6.23 19.25
C PHE A 86 5.05 6.38 17.74
N ASP A 87 4.96 7.62 17.29
CA ASP A 87 4.88 7.94 15.87
C ASP A 87 6.28 8.10 15.27
N GLU A 88 6.52 7.43 14.10
CA GLU A 88 7.80 7.36 13.38
C GLU A 88 8.99 6.93 14.27
N VAL A 89 8.76 5.92 15.12
CA VAL A 89 9.70 5.44 16.16
C VAL A 89 11.06 4.99 15.63
N GLN A 90 11.17 4.62 14.36
CA GLN A 90 12.42 4.15 13.73
C GLN A 90 13.51 5.23 13.65
N THR A 91 13.20 6.46 13.97
CA THR A 91 14.18 7.55 14.05
C THR A 91 14.95 7.54 15.38
N LEU A 92 14.48 6.81 16.38
CA LEU A 92 15.14 6.66 17.69
C LEU A 92 16.13 5.49 17.68
N ASP A 93 17.36 5.71 18.07
CA ASP A 93 18.35 4.66 18.24
C ASP A 93 17.95 3.69 19.39
N GLY A 94 17.99 2.38 19.11
CA GLY A 94 17.63 1.34 20.10
C GLY A 94 16.12 1.24 20.40
N TRP A 95 15.26 1.82 19.58
CA TRP A 95 13.80 1.76 19.76
C TRP A 95 13.26 0.35 19.92
N GLN A 96 13.89 -0.64 19.25
CA GLN A 96 13.49 -2.05 19.32
C GLN A 96 13.58 -2.58 20.76
N ASP A 97 14.71 -2.31 21.45
CA ASP A 97 14.94 -2.77 22.81
C ASP A 97 14.05 -2.03 23.81
N ALA A 98 13.80 -0.74 23.57
CA ALA A 98 12.85 0.03 24.37
C ALA A 98 11.44 -0.57 24.26
N CYS A 99 10.94 -0.83 23.05
CA CYS A 99 9.61 -1.42 22.84
C CYS A 99 9.46 -2.81 23.44
N LYS A 100 10.52 -3.65 23.37
CA LYS A 100 10.56 -4.96 24.05
C LYS A 100 10.43 -4.82 25.56
N THR A 101 11.20 -3.94 26.15
CA THR A 101 11.22 -3.70 27.60
C THR A 101 9.87 -3.17 28.08
N LEU A 102 9.30 -2.18 27.39
CA LEU A 102 7.99 -1.63 27.70
C LEU A 102 6.88 -2.69 27.59
N ARG A 103 6.95 -3.56 26.58
CA ARG A 103 6.04 -4.70 26.47
C ARG A 103 6.16 -5.64 27.66
N LEU A 104 7.40 -5.98 28.10
CA LEU A 104 7.64 -6.86 29.26
C LEU A 104 7.09 -6.27 30.56
N TYR A 105 7.02 -4.95 30.68
CA TYR A 105 6.38 -4.26 31.80
C TYR A 105 4.84 -4.22 31.70
N GLY A 106 4.27 -4.84 30.66
CA GLY A 106 2.82 -4.97 30.51
C GLY A 106 2.15 -3.73 29.90
N TYR A 107 2.93 -2.79 29.34
CA TYR A 107 2.37 -1.62 28.65
C TYR A 107 1.80 -2.01 27.28
N SER A 108 0.75 -1.31 26.87
CA SER A 108 0.17 -1.46 25.55
C SER A 108 0.89 -0.53 24.58
N VAL A 109 1.71 -1.08 23.68
CA VAL A 109 2.59 -0.32 22.78
C VAL A 109 2.03 -0.27 21.38
N PHE A 110 1.85 0.95 20.84
CA PHE A 110 1.48 1.24 19.46
C PHE A 110 2.62 2.02 18.81
N ILE A 111 3.04 1.58 17.64
CA ILE A 111 4.10 2.26 16.90
C ILE A 111 3.71 2.47 15.44
N THR A 112 4.19 3.55 14.85
CA THR A 112 4.09 3.76 13.40
C THR A 112 5.44 3.80 12.72
N GLY A 113 5.41 3.57 11.42
CA GLY A 113 6.56 3.83 10.57
C GLY A 113 6.28 3.68 9.07
N SER A 114 7.02 4.43 8.31
CA SER A 114 6.87 4.54 6.85
C SER A 114 7.72 3.54 6.06
N ASN A 115 8.21 2.46 6.70
CA ASN A 115 9.06 1.47 6.07
C ASN A 115 8.82 0.05 6.60
N SER A 116 8.81 -0.94 5.71
CA SER A 116 8.71 -2.36 6.05
C SER A 116 9.92 -2.90 6.84
N LYS A 117 11.04 -2.15 6.91
CA LYS A 117 12.16 -2.49 7.81
C LYS A 117 11.77 -2.54 9.28
N LEU A 118 10.70 -1.84 9.68
CA LEU A 118 10.08 -2.08 10.98
C LEU A 118 9.65 -3.54 11.19
N LEU A 119 9.36 -4.24 10.07
CA LEU A 119 8.92 -5.63 10.04
C LEU A 119 10.00 -6.58 9.51
N SER A 120 11.27 -6.17 9.39
CA SER A 120 12.35 -6.97 8.82
C SER A 120 13.59 -7.04 9.73
N GLY A 121 14.47 -8.00 9.45
CA GLY A 121 15.77 -8.12 10.12
C GLY A 121 15.71 -8.65 11.56
N GLU A 122 16.52 -8.08 12.43
CA GLU A 122 16.64 -8.52 13.83
C GLU A 122 15.34 -8.31 14.61
N PHE A 123 14.61 -7.22 14.35
CA PHE A 123 13.34 -6.95 15.01
C PHE A 123 12.31 -8.07 14.83
N THR A 124 12.17 -8.60 13.61
CA THR A 124 11.25 -9.73 13.34
C THR A 124 11.72 -11.03 14.00
N LYS A 125 13.03 -11.26 14.06
CA LYS A 125 13.58 -12.46 14.72
C LYS A 125 13.35 -12.41 16.23
N GLU A 126 13.61 -11.28 16.84
CA GLU A 126 13.55 -11.11 18.30
C GLU A 126 12.13 -10.92 18.84
N LEU A 127 11.22 -10.34 18.03
CA LEU A 127 9.81 -10.15 18.39
C LEU A 127 8.87 -11.15 17.69
N SER A 128 9.39 -12.25 17.15
CA SER A 128 8.55 -13.27 16.52
C SER A 128 7.40 -13.68 17.44
N GLY A 129 6.14 -13.56 16.96
CA GLY A 129 4.94 -13.84 17.75
C GLY A 129 4.59 -12.80 18.83
N ARG A 130 5.29 -11.65 18.89
CA ARG A 130 5.08 -10.61 19.92
C ARG A 130 4.60 -9.28 19.36
N TYR A 131 4.25 -9.21 18.09
CA TYR A 131 3.66 -8.04 17.45
C TYR A 131 2.54 -8.44 16.50
N VAL A 132 1.72 -7.46 16.15
CA VAL A 132 0.73 -7.52 15.07
C VAL A 132 0.91 -6.29 14.20
N ALA A 133 0.89 -6.47 12.87
CA ALA A 133 1.12 -5.39 11.91
C ALA A 133 -0.12 -5.10 11.09
N PHE A 134 -0.40 -3.81 10.92
CA PHE A 134 -1.53 -3.29 10.16
C PHE A 134 -0.98 -2.35 9.08
N ARG A 135 -1.23 -2.68 7.83
CA ARG A 135 -0.77 -1.87 6.71
C ARG A 135 -1.85 -0.90 6.26
N VAL A 136 -1.53 0.39 6.35
CA VAL A 136 -2.38 1.50 5.90
C VAL A 136 -2.02 1.87 4.47
N ARG A 137 -3.05 2.08 3.65
CA ARG A 137 -2.95 2.51 2.25
C ARG A 137 -3.44 3.95 2.09
N PRO A 138 -3.12 4.65 0.99
CA PRO A 138 -3.87 5.82 0.56
C PRO A 138 -5.38 5.53 0.55
N PHE A 139 -6.21 6.55 0.45
CA PHE A 139 -7.65 6.37 0.45
C PHE A 139 -8.12 5.47 -0.70
N VAL A 140 -8.98 4.51 -0.40
CA VAL A 140 -9.83 3.82 -1.36
C VAL A 140 -11.05 4.68 -1.69
N TYR A 141 -11.78 4.34 -2.75
CA TYR A 141 -12.84 5.22 -3.27
C TYR A 141 -13.93 5.54 -2.23
N LYS A 142 -14.31 4.60 -1.38
CA LYS A 142 -15.27 4.85 -0.28
C LYS A 142 -14.77 5.90 0.72
N GLU A 143 -13.49 5.84 1.07
CA GLU A 143 -12.87 6.83 1.95
C GLU A 143 -12.78 8.19 1.26
N ILE A 144 -12.51 8.21 -0.06
CA ILE A 144 -12.56 9.44 -0.88
C ILE A 144 -13.97 10.04 -0.85
N CYS A 145 -15.02 9.23 -1.07
CA CYS A 145 -16.41 9.70 -1.02
C CYS A 145 -16.75 10.32 0.33
N ALA A 146 -16.35 9.66 1.43
CA ALA A 146 -16.57 10.17 2.78
C ALA A 146 -15.82 11.48 3.02
N TYR A 147 -14.55 11.56 2.61
CA TYR A 147 -13.72 12.75 2.78
C TYR A 147 -14.18 13.94 1.92
N CYS A 148 -14.53 13.68 0.67
CA CYS A 148 -15.11 14.68 -0.22
C CYS A 148 -16.42 15.25 0.34
N LYS A 149 -17.27 14.42 0.95
CA LYS A 149 -18.49 14.87 1.62
C LYS A 149 -18.21 15.85 2.76
N GLU A 150 -17.17 15.61 3.58
CA GLU A 150 -16.76 16.56 4.63
C GLU A 150 -16.24 17.88 4.04
N LEU A 151 -15.55 17.83 2.88
CA LEU A 151 -15.02 19.02 2.22
C LEU A 151 -16.05 19.76 1.35
N GLY A 152 -17.27 19.19 1.18
CA GLY A 152 -18.31 19.75 0.31
C GLY A 152 -17.98 19.67 -1.19
N ILE A 153 -17.16 18.69 -1.61
CA ILE A 153 -16.78 18.45 -3.02
C ILE A 153 -17.37 17.14 -3.53
N THR A 154 -17.58 17.05 -4.84
CA THR A 154 -18.10 15.82 -5.48
C THR A 154 -16.95 14.87 -5.80
N PRO A 155 -17.00 13.61 -5.34
CA PRO A 155 -15.99 12.61 -5.69
C PRO A 155 -16.10 12.22 -7.17
N SER A 156 -14.96 12.01 -7.83
CA SER A 156 -14.88 11.62 -9.24
C SER A 156 -14.07 10.33 -9.39
N VAL A 157 -14.66 9.33 -10.05
CA VAL A 157 -13.97 8.08 -10.41
C VAL A 157 -12.80 8.37 -11.36
N THR A 158 -13.02 9.22 -12.35
CA THR A 158 -11.96 9.60 -13.31
C THR A 158 -10.79 10.30 -12.61
N ASP A 159 -11.07 11.19 -11.67
CA ASP A 159 -10.03 11.86 -10.88
C ASP A 159 -9.26 10.85 -9.99
N TYR A 160 -9.95 9.82 -9.46
CA TYR A 160 -9.31 8.73 -8.73
C TYR A 160 -8.43 7.86 -9.63
N LEU A 161 -8.90 7.52 -10.85
CA LEU A 161 -8.14 6.75 -11.84
C LEU A 161 -6.84 7.45 -12.29
N ILE A 162 -6.80 8.79 -12.21
CA ILE A 162 -5.62 9.57 -12.62
C ILE A 162 -4.74 9.92 -11.41
N TRP A 163 -5.31 10.45 -10.35
CA TRP A 163 -4.56 11.09 -9.27
C TRP A 163 -4.52 10.30 -7.96
N GLY A 164 -5.16 9.13 -7.92
CA GLY A 164 -5.12 8.23 -6.77
C GLY A 164 -5.82 8.74 -5.52
N GLY A 165 -5.39 8.22 -4.36
CA GLY A 165 -6.05 8.40 -3.06
C GLY A 165 -5.19 9.05 -1.97
N PHE A 166 -4.09 9.73 -2.27
CA PHE A 166 -3.35 10.45 -1.21
C PHE A 166 -4.23 11.49 -0.52
N PRO A 167 -4.46 11.41 0.82
CA PRO A 167 -5.47 12.22 1.50
C PRO A 167 -5.31 13.73 1.31
N LYS A 168 -4.10 14.25 1.45
CA LYS A 168 -3.82 15.69 1.41
C LYS A 168 -4.14 16.35 0.06
N ARG A 169 -4.13 15.59 -1.05
CA ARG A 169 -4.41 16.15 -2.38
C ARG A 169 -5.82 16.73 -2.51
N PHE A 170 -6.77 16.23 -1.72
CA PHE A 170 -8.17 16.68 -1.75
C PHE A 170 -8.40 18.04 -1.09
N GLU A 171 -7.42 18.56 -0.36
CA GLU A 171 -7.50 19.88 0.28
C GLU A 171 -7.14 21.02 -0.70
N PHE A 172 -6.59 20.69 -1.88
CA PHE A 172 -6.21 21.70 -2.88
C PHE A 172 -7.34 21.89 -3.89
N SER A 173 -7.83 23.13 -4.00
CA SER A 173 -8.92 23.50 -4.90
C SER A 173 -8.48 23.69 -6.36
N SER A 174 -7.18 24.00 -6.61
CA SER A 174 -6.69 24.15 -7.96
C SER A 174 -5.91 22.92 -8.42
N PRO A 175 -6.07 22.53 -9.71
CA PRO A 175 -5.28 21.45 -10.31
C PRO A 175 -3.77 21.67 -10.16
N GLU A 176 -3.28 22.89 -10.38
CA GLU A 176 -1.86 23.24 -10.32
C GLU A 176 -1.29 23.05 -8.91
N ALA A 177 -2.05 23.42 -7.87
CA ALA A 177 -1.63 23.22 -6.47
C ALA A 177 -1.59 21.73 -6.10
N ARG A 178 -2.58 20.96 -6.56
CA ARG A 178 -2.59 19.51 -6.39
C ARG A 178 -1.40 18.85 -7.09
N ASP A 179 -1.17 19.19 -8.37
CA ASP A 179 -0.09 18.59 -9.17
C ASP A 179 1.27 18.94 -8.60
N ARG A 180 1.45 20.18 -8.13
CA ARG A 180 2.66 20.60 -7.41
C ARG A 180 2.87 19.79 -6.13
N TYR A 181 1.82 19.62 -5.32
CA TYR A 181 1.90 18.81 -4.10
C TYR A 181 2.28 17.36 -4.39
N LEU A 182 1.65 16.72 -5.38
CA LEU A 182 1.94 15.34 -5.75
C LEU A 182 3.36 15.18 -6.30
N SER A 183 3.85 16.15 -7.10
CA SER A 183 5.24 16.17 -7.57
C SER A 183 6.23 16.27 -6.42
N ASP A 184 6.04 17.22 -5.51
CA ASP A 184 6.91 17.39 -4.34
C ASP A 184 6.84 16.16 -3.42
N LEU A 185 5.68 15.53 -3.30
CA LEU A 185 5.49 14.29 -2.54
C LEU A 185 6.28 13.13 -3.17
N ASN A 186 6.17 12.95 -4.50
CA ASN A 186 6.92 11.94 -5.23
C ASN A 186 8.42 12.13 -5.03
N ASP A 187 8.94 13.35 -5.20
CA ASP A 187 10.36 13.63 -5.04
C ASP A 187 10.84 13.35 -3.60
N THR A 188 10.01 13.65 -2.62
CA THR A 188 10.33 13.37 -1.22
C THR A 188 10.35 11.87 -0.94
N ILE A 189 9.26 11.14 -1.28
CA ILE A 189 9.11 9.72 -0.94
C ILE A 189 10.04 8.85 -1.78
N VAL A 190 10.06 9.08 -3.10
CA VAL A 190 10.71 8.18 -4.05
C VAL A 190 12.21 8.44 -4.12
N PHE A 191 12.62 9.72 -4.11
CA PHE A 191 14.04 10.03 -4.29
C PHE A 191 14.74 10.38 -3.00
N ASN A 192 14.32 11.43 -2.28
CA ASN A 192 15.06 11.91 -1.13
C ASN A 192 15.14 10.87 0.01
N ASP A 193 13.98 10.27 0.36
CA ASP A 193 13.93 9.30 1.45
C ASP A 193 14.71 8.02 1.09
N LEU A 194 14.59 7.50 -0.14
CA LEU A 194 15.28 6.26 -0.54
C LEU A 194 16.77 6.48 -0.77
N ILE A 195 17.15 7.54 -1.46
CA ILE A 195 18.56 7.86 -1.72
C ILE A 195 19.32 8.03 -0.40
N GLY A 196 18.77 8.82 0.53
CA GLY A 196 19.37 9.05 1.84
C GLY A 196 19.45 7.77 2.68
N ARG A 197 18.35 7.02 2.75
CA ARG A 197 18.22 5.81 3.56
C ARG A 197 19.16 4.68 3.13
N TYR A 198 19.25 4.43 1.82
CA TYR A 198 20.05 3.33 1.27
C TYR A 198 21.44 3.76 0.80
N LYS A 199 21.78 5.03 0.99
CA LYS A 199 23.06 5.64 0.57
C LYS A 199 23.37 5.31 -0.90
N ILE A 200 22.36 5.49 -1.76
CA ILE A 200 22.45 5.18 -3.18
C ILE A 200 23.45 6.15 -3.82
N ARG A 201 24.49 5.60 -4.48
CA ARG A 201 25.54 6.43 -5.10
C ARG A 201 25.22 6.83 -6.54
N LYS A 202 24.49 5.95 -7.28
CA LYS A 202 24.13 6.17 -8.69
C LYS A 202 22.71 6.76 -8.76
N HIS A 203 22.57 8.04 -8.48
CA HIS A 203 21.26 8.71 -8.35
C HIS A 203 20.48 8.68 -9.67
N GLU A 204 21.12 8.99 -10.81
CA GLU A 204 20.44 8.98 -12.12
C GLU A 204 19.96 7.59 -12.51
N LEU A 205 20.82 6.57 -12.38
CA LEU A 205 20.42 5.20 -12.65
C LEU A 205 19.22 4.78 -11.77
N PHE A 206 19.24 5.14 -10.49
CA PHE A 206 18.14 4.85 -9.58
C PHE A 206 16.86 5.56 -10.02
N LYS A 207 16.96 6.84 -10.41
CA LYS A 207 15.83 7.64 -10.91
C LYS A 207 15.24 7.02 -12.18
N ASN A 208 16.08 6.76 -13.21
CA ASN A 208 15.63 6.21 -14.48
C ASN A 208 14.98 4.83 -14.31
N LEU A 209 15.57 3.98 -13.46
CA LEU A 209 15.00 2.66 -13.16
C LEU A 209 13.67 2.79 -12.41
N THR A 210 13.57 3.68 -11.44
CA THR A 210 12.33 3.93 -10.69
C THR A 210 11.23 4.44 -11.61
N ASP A 211 11.55 5.39 -12.48
CA ASP A 211 10.60 5.92 -13.47
C ASP A 211 10.12 4.83 -14.44
N TYR A 212 11.01 3.94 -14.87
CA TYR A 212 10.63 2.78 -15.68
C TYR A 212 9.67 1.84 -14.91
N ILE A 213 10.00 1.51 -13.65
CA ILE A 213 9.20 0.61 -12.82
C ILE A 213 7.79 1.18 -12.63
N LEU A 214 7.67 2.44 -12.21
CA LEU A 214 6.38 3.09 -11.93
C LEU A 214 5.55 3.36 -13.21
N ARG A 215 6.20 3.49 -14.38
CA ARG A 215 5.50 3.48 -15.68
C ARG A 215 5.01 2.09 -16.08
N SER A 216 5.62 1.04 -15.55
CA SER A 216 5.26 -0.36 -15.83
C SER A 216 4.18 -0.88 -14.87
N ASN A 217 3.39 0.02 -14.29
CA ASN A 217 2.27 -0.27 -13.42
C ASN A 217 1.31 -1.31 -14.04
N ALA A 218 0.83 -2.26 -13.25
CA ALA A 218 -0.02 -3.38 -13.66
C ALA A 218 0.55 -4.22 -14.81
N ARG A 219 1.86 -4.23 -14.99
CA ARG A 219 2.55 -5.01 -16.04
C ARG A 219 3.51 -6.03 -15.44
N ILE A 220 3.77 -7.07 -16.21
CA ILE A 220 4.75 -8.07 -15.85
C ILE A 220 6.15 -7.45 -15.91
N PHE A 221 6.87 -7.58 -14.80
CA PHE A 221 8.24 -7.10 -14.64
C PHE A 221 9.24 -8.24 -14.85
N SER A 222 10.26 -8.00 -15.67
CA SER A 222 11.41 -8.89 -15.81
C SER A 222 12.70 -8.09 -15.68
N ALA A 223 13.50 -8.40 -14.66
CA ALA A 223 14.78 -7.73 -14.45
C ALA A 223 15.76 -7.89 -15.63
N ASN A 224 15.66 -9.00 -16.37
CA ASN A 224 16.46 -9.20 -17.59
C ASN A 224 16.01 -8.25 -18.70
N SER A 225 14.71 -8.09 -18.93
CA SER A 225 14.19 -7.16 -19.94
C SER A 225 14.56 -5.72 -19.62
N VAL A 226 14.51 -5.33 -18.35
CA VAL A 226 14.95 -4.00 -17.89
C VAL A 226 16.43 -3.80 -18.13
N ARG A 227 17.26 -4.81 -17.85
CA ARG A 227 18.70 -4.72 -18.13
C ARG A 227 18.99 -4.48 -19.62
N GLU A 228 18.31 -5.22 -20.50
CA GLU A 228 18.49 -5.04 -21.94
C GLU A 228 18.01 -3.65 -22.40
N TYR A 229 16.90 -3.15 -21.87
CA TYR A 229 16.44 -1.77 -22.11
C TYR A 229 17.50 -0.74 -21.69
N LEU A 230 18.03 -0.84 -20.45
CA LEU A 230 19.06 0.07 -19.95
C LEU A 230 20.35 0.06 -20.77
N LYS A 231 20.73 -1.12 -21.33
CA LYS A 231 21.87 -1.21 -22.25
C LYS A 231 21.65 -0.37 -23.52
N HIS A 232 20.44 -0.38 -24.09
CA HIS A 232 20.11 0.45 -25.24
C HIS A 232 20.21 1.95 -24.91
N GLU A 233 19.90 2.34 -23.69
CA GLU A 233 20.07 3.71 -23.16
C GLU A 233 21.53 4.00 -22.73
N ARG A 234 22.49 3.12 -23.03
CA ARG A 234 23.90 3.21 -22.65
C ARG A 234 24.16 3.20 -21.13
N GLU A 235 23.21 2.73 -20.36
CA GLU A 235 23.30 2.54 -18.92
C GLU A 235 23.71 1.09 -18.60
N ASN A 236 24.81 0.92 -17.87
CA ASN A 236 25.30 -0.41 -17.50
C ASN A 236 24.81 -0.75 -16.08
N CYS A 237 23.84 -1.66 -15.99
CA CYS A 237 23.26 -2.11 -14.73
C CYS A 237 23.21 -3.64 -14.66
N SER A 238 23.61 -4.21 -13.52
CA SER A 238 23.47 -5.64 -13.28
C SER A 238 22.03 -5.98 -12.87
N VAL A 239 21.57 -7.20 -13.21
CA VAL A 239 20.27 -7.72 -12.74
C VAL A 239 20.15 -7.65 -11.21
N ASN A 240 21.25 -7.94 -10.50
CA ASN A 240 21.25 -7.85 -9.03
C ASN A 240 21.01 -6.41 -8.52
N THR A 241 21.53 -5.40 -9.22
CA THR A 241 21.27 -4.00 -8.86
C THR A 241 19.81 -3.62 -9.11
N ILE A 242 19.23 -4.10 -10.23
CA ILE A 242 17.81 -3.89 -10.56
C ILE A 242 16.92 -4.51 -9.46
N ILE A 243 17.17 -5.77 -9.10
CA ILE A 243 16.44 -6.47 -8.04
C ILE A 243 16.57 -5.75 -6.69
N LYS A 244 17.79 -5.26 -6.38
CA LYS A 244 18.05 -4.52 -5.15
C LYS A 244 17.25 -3.22 -5.09
N TYR A 245 17.21 -2.44 -6.18
CA TYR A 245 16.46 -1.19 -6.23
C TYR A 245 14.95 -1.43 -6.20
N LEU A 246 14.48 -2.49 -6.88
CA LEU A 246 13.09 -2.94 -6.77
C LEU A 246 12.71 -3.25 -5.31
N GLY A 247 13.59 -3.96 -4.60
CA GLY A 247 13.41 -4.24 -3.17
C GLY A 247 13.32 -2.98 -2.31
N TYR A 248 14.07 -1.93 -2.64
CA TYR A 248 13.97 -0.66 -1.91
C TYR A 248 12.63 0.05 -2.09
N LEU A 249 12.05 -0.03 -3.31
CA LEU A 249 10.72 0.51 -3.58
C LEU A 249 9.63 -0.28 -2.83
N GLU A 250 9.76 -1.61 -2.75
CA GLU A 250 8.86 -2.46 -1.96
C GLU A 250 8.97 -2.18 -0.45
N GLU A 251 10.20 -2.07 0.07
CA GLU A 251 10.44 -1.76 1.47
C GLU A 251 9.86 -0.40 1.88
N ALA A 252 9.80 0.56 0.96
CA ALA A 252 9.16 1.87 1.17
C ALA A 252 7.64 1.86 0.92
N TYR A 253 7.06 0.72 0.62
CA TYR A 253 5.66 0.57 0.25
C TYR A 253 5.22 1.37 -0.98
N ILE A 254 6.14 1.72 -1.88
CA ILE A 254 5.86 2.46 -3.11
C ILE A 254 5.24 1.53 -4.15
N ILE A 255 5.74 0.29 -4.22
CA ILE A 255 5.23 -0.76 -5.12
C ILE A 255 4.96 -2.05 -4.35
N GLU A 256 4.18 -2.91 -4.97
CA GLU A 256 3.95 -4.31 -4.55
C GLU A 256 4.11 -5.25 -5.73
N ARG A 257 4.61 -6.44 -5.45
CA ARG A 257 4.72 -7.50 -6.46
C ARG A 257 3.73 -8.61 -6.16
N ILE A 258 2.92 -8.93 -7.17
CA ILE A 258 2.10 -10.13 -7.14
C ILE A 258 2.80 -11.25 -7.89
N LYS A 259 2.89 -12.40 -7.25
CA LYS A 259 3.44 -13.61 -7.85
C LYS A 259 2.38 -14.34 -8.67
N PRO A 260 2.80 -15.05 -9.74
CA PRO A 260 1.92 -15.97 -10.43
C PRO A 260 1.42 -17.05 -9.47
N TYR A 261 0.14 -17.36 -9.53
CA TYR A 261 -0.40 -18.56 -8.90
C TYR A 261 0.08 -19.79 -9.67
N SER A 262 0.82 -20.66 -9.02
CA SER A 262 1.32 -21.87 -9.64
C SER A 262 1.20 -23.05 -8.69
N SER A 263 0.62 -24.12 -9.19
CA SER A 263 0.68 -25.44 -8.54
C SER A 263 2.05 -26.10 -8.64
N LYS A 264 2.99 -25.54 -9.42
CA LYS A 264 4.34 -26.05 -9.63
C LYS A 264 5.36 -25.16 -8.94
N THR A 265 6.00 -25.66 -7.91
CA THR A 265 7.00 -24.98 -7.05
C THR A 265 8.12 -24.25 -7.82
N LYS A 266 8.47 -24.69 -9.05
CA LYS A 266 9.53 -24.07 -9.88
C LYS A 266 9.12 -22.73 -10.49
N SER A 267 7.85 -22.48 -10.76
CA SER A 267 7.38 -21.21 -11.35
C SER A 267 7.23 -20.10 -10.32
N GLU A 268 7.04 -20.43 -9.03
CA GLU A 268 7.00 -19.47 -7.94
C GLU A 268 8.34 -18.80 -7.65
N LEU A 269 9.45 -19.45 -8.04
CA LEU A 269 10.82 -18.94 -7.89
C LEU A 269 11.26 -18.04 -9.06
N SER A 270 10.46 -17.90 -10.10
CA SER A 270 10.79 -17.01 -11.20
C SER A 270 10.69 -15.55 -10.76
N TYR A 271 11.70 -14.73 -11.15
CA TYR A 271 11.68 -13.27 -10.97
C TYR A 271 10.62 -12.56 -11.84
N TYR A 272 9.53 -13.26 -12.07
CA TYR A 272 8.43 -12.85 -12.93
C TYR A 272 7.27 -12.47 -12.00
N ALA A 273 7.01 -11.19 -11.91
CA ALA A 273 5.95 -10.67 -11.06
C ALA A 273 5.24 -9.50 -11.74
N LYS A 274 3.96 -9.36 -11.49
CA LYS A 274 3.21 -8.16 -11.88
C LYS A 274 3.41 -7.10 -10.80
N ILE A 275 3.70 -5.87 -11.18
CA ILE A 275 3.98 -4.76 -10.25
C ILE A 275 2.75 -3.87 -10.17
N TYR A 276 2.39 -3.47 -8.96
CA TYR A 276 1.34 -2.51 -8.67
C TYR A 276 1.89 -1.37 -7.82
N ASP A 277 1.56 -0.15 -8.20
CA ASP A 277 1.89 1.04 -7.44
C ASP A 277 0.98 1.15 -6.21
N ALA A 278 1.51 1.65 -5.11
CA ALA A 278 0.70 1.93 -3.92
C ALA A 278 -0.39 2.99 -4.19
N ASP A 279 -0.14 3.85 -5.18
CA ASP A 279 -1.08 4.86 -5.65
C ASP A 279 -0.81 5.18 -7.12
N VAL A 280 -1.85 5.24 -7.92
CA VAL A 280 -1.77 5.46 -9.37
C VAL A 280 -1.20 6.83 -9.76
N CYS A 281 -1.16 7.80 -8.84
CA CYS A 281 -0.54 9.09 -9.12
C CYS A 281 0.93 8.96 -9.51
N PHE A 282 1.64 7.95 -9.00
CA PHE A 282 3.04 7.70 -9.36
C PHE A 282 3.20 7.36 -10.85
N ASN A 283 2.28 6.58 -11.41
CA ASN A 283 2.25 6.32 -12.85
C ASN A 283 1.86 7.58 -13.63
N SER A 284 0.77 8.23 -13.23
CA SER A 284 0.19 9.38 -13.96
C SER A 284 1.15 10.57 -14.04
N MET A 285 1.92 10.86 -12.99
CA MET A 285 2.93 11.92 -13.01
C MET A 285 4.08 11.67 -14.00
N ARG A 286 4.22 10.46 -14.50
CA ARG A 286 5.24 10.07 -15.48
C ARG A 286 4.71 10.04 -16.92
N CYS A 287 3.43 10.31 -17.09
CA CYS A 287 2.82 10.42 -18.41
C CYS A 287 3.07 11.79 -19.01
N LEU A 288 3.35 11.85 -20.30
CA LEU A 288 3.60 13.09 -21.04
C LEU A 288 2.32 13.59 -21.71
N GLY A 289 2.05 14.90 -21.59
CA GLY A 289 0.97 15.56 -22.33
C GLY A 289 -0.41 15.02 -21.96
N GLU A 290 -0.67 14.76 -20.69
CA GLU A 290 -1.97 14.29 -20.16
C GLU A 290 -2.49 12.99 -20.80
N ARG A 291 -1.60 12.20 -21.38
CA ARG A 291 -1.94 10.87 -21.92
C ARG A 291 -1.77 9.81 -20.83
N TYR A 292 -2.70 9.82 -19.88
CA TYR A 292 -2.68 8.88 -18.74
C TYR A 292 -2.96 7.45 -19.18
N ASP A 293 -2.30 6.49 -18.54
CA ASP A 293 -2.49 5.05 -18.76
C ASP A 293 -3.69 4.54 -17.96
N ILE A 294 -4.90 4.99 -18.34
CA ILE A 294 -6.14 4.72 -17.60
C ILE A 294 -6.43 3.24 -17.45
N THR A 295 -6.08 2.42 -18.45
CA THR A 295 -6.34 0.97 -18.42
C THR A 295 -5.55 0.28 -17.32
N HIS A 296 -4.23 0.51 -17.24
CA HIS A 296 -3.42 -0.08 -16.20
C HIS A 296 -3.65 0.57 -14.82
N ASN A 297 -3.99 1.87 -14.78
CA ASN A 297 -4.40 2.52 -13.55
C ASN A 297 -5.69 1.93 -12.99
N LEU A 298 -6.67 1.60 -13.86
CA LEU A 298 -7.90 0.94 -13.45
C LEU A 298 -7.61 -0.42 -12.82
N GLU A 299 -6.77 -1.24 -13.45
CA GLU A 299 -6.36 -2.51 -12.90
C GLU A 299 -5.63 -2.35 -11.55
N ASN A 300 -4.75 -1.36 -11.43
CA ASN A 300 -4.08 -1.06 -10.16
C ASN A 300 -5.05 -0.62 -9.06
N ILE A 301 -6.07 0.15 -9.40
CA ILE A 301 -7.11 0.55 -8.43
C ILE A 301 -7.90 -0.68 -7.97
N VAL A 302 -8.33 -1.54 -8.89
CA VAL A 302 -9.00 -2.80 -8.53
C VAL A 302 -8.11 -3.64 -7.61
N TYR A 303 -6.80 -3.70 -7.89
CA TYR A 303 -5.83 -4.33 -6.99
C TYR A 303 -5.89 -3.74 -5.57
N ASN A 304 -5.79 -2.41 -5.45
CA ASN A 304 -5.77 -1.73 -4.15
C ASN A 304 -7.09 -1.94 -3.37
N GLU A 305 -8.23 -1.88 -4.05
CA GLU A 305 -9.56 -2.12 -3.45
C GLU A 305 -9.69 -3.58 -2.96
N LEU A 306 -9.29 -4.57 -3.75
CA LEU A 306 -9.34 -5.98 -3.36
C LEU A 306 -8.45 -6.28 -2.13
N ILE A 307 -7.25 -5.69 -2.08
CA ILE A 307 -6.39 -5.80 -0.89
C ILE A 307 -7.02 -5.10 0.32
N TYR A 308 -7.65 -3.93 0.14
CA TYR A 308 -8.37 -3.25 1.21
C TYR A 308 -9.53 -4.09 1.74
N MET A 309 -10.28 -4.75 0.85
CA MET A 309 -11.34 -5.72 1.21
C MET A 309 -10.78 -6.96 1.94
N GLY A 310 -9.47 -7.20 1.91
CA GLY A 310 -8.80 -8.29 2.62
C GLY A 310 -8.60 -9.57 1.80
N HIS A 311 -8.64 -9.49 0.47
CA HIS A 311 -8.33 -10.60 -0.40
C HIS A 311 -6.81 -10.82 -0.53
N GLU A 312 -6.38 -12.06 -0.59
CA GLU A 312 -5.06 -12.44 -1.08
C GLU A 312 -5.11 -12.56 -2.60
N LEU A 313 -4.16 -11.94 -3.28
CA LEU A 313 -4.16 -11.82 -4.74
C LEU A 313 -2.97 -12.52 -5.39
N TYR A 314 -3.25 -13.18 -6.51
CA TYR A 314 -2.26 -13.82 -7.38
C TYR A 314 -2.60 -13.51 -8.84
N VAL A 315 -1.60 -13.46 -9.71
CA VAL A 315 -1.81 -13.50 -11.16
C VAL A 315 -2.03 -14.95 -11.58
N TYR A 316 -3.01 -15.23 -12.38
CA TYR A 316 -3.29 -16.60 -12.83
C TYR A 316 -3.11 -16.74 -14.33
N ASN A 317 -2.48 -17.82 -14.76
CA ASN A 317 -2.31 -18.14 -16.17
C ASN A 317 -3.19 -19.34 -16.54
N ASN A 318 -4.20 -19.08 -17.35
CA ASN A 318 -5.10 -20.11 -17.87
C ASN A 318 -4.64 -20.55 -19.29
N ASN A 319 -3.74 -21.54 -19.37
CA ASN A 319 -3.26 -22.11 -20.63
C ASN A 319 -2.72 -21.04 -21.63
N GLY A 320 -1.93 -20.11 -21.14
CA GLY A 320 -1.32 -19.03 -21.94
C GLY A 320 -2.13 -17.74 -21.99
N LYS A 321 -3.34 -17.70 -21.41
CA LYS A 321 -4.12 -16.50 -21.24
C LYS A 321 -4.00 -16.02 -19.78
N GLU A 322 -3.67 -14.76 -19.58
CA GLU A 322 -3.57 -14.16 -18.27
C GLU A 322 -4.97 -13.85 -17.73
N ILE A 323 -5.19 -14.16 -16.45
CA ILE A 323 -6.26 -13.64 -15.62
C ILE A 323 -5.62 -12.65 -14.65
N ASP A 324 -6.12 -11.42 -14.61
CA ASP A 324 -5.51 -10.34 -13.86
C ASP A 324 -5.40 -10.69 -12.37
N PHE A 325 -6.47 -11.24 -11.78
CA PHE A 325 -6.45 -11.66 -10.38
C PHE A 325 -7.14 -13.00 -10.14
N ALA A 326 -6.44 -13.88 -9.43
CA ALA A 326 -7.05 -14.93 -8.62
C ALA A 326 -7.11 -14.40 -7.18
N ALA A 327 -8.29 -13.97 -6.74
CA ALA A 327 -8.51 -13.41 -5.41
C ALA A 327 -9.05 -14.47 -4.46
N THR A 328 -8.44 -14.59 -3.26
CA THR A 328 -8.89 -15.57 -2.25
C THR A 328 -9.18 -14.89 -0.92
N LYS A 329 -10.28 -15.25 -0.29
CA LYS A 329 -10.68 -14.81 1.05
C LYS A 329 -11.59 -15.83 1.71
N ASN A 330 -11.31 -16.20 2.95
CA ASN A 330 -12.13 -17.11 3.74
C ASN A 330 -12.48 -18.45 3.02
N GLY A 331 -11.51 -18.98 2.26
CA GLY A 331 -11.69 -20.24 1.51
C GLY A 331 -12.44 -20.10 0.17
N LYS A 332 -12.99 -18.94 -0.14
CA LYS A 332 -13.58 -18.65 -1.45
C LYS A 332 -12.51 -18.14 -2.41
N ARG A 333 -12.66 -18.46 -3.70
CA ARG A 333 -11.80 -17.98 -4.77
C ARG A 333 -12.62 -17.36 -5.88
N TYR A 334 -12.12 -16.23 -6.39
CA TYR A 334 -12.68 -15.48 -7.50
C TYR A 334 -11.61 -15.33 -8.58
N TYR A 335 -12.01 -15.44 -9.85
CA TYR A 335 -11.17 -15.07 -10.98
C TYR A 335 -11.67 -13.77 -11.57
N ILE A 336 -10.83 -12.78 -11.61
CA ILE A 336 -11.22 -11.40 -11.95
C ILE A 336 -10.42 -10.93 -13.14
N GLN A 337 -11.12 -10.39 -14.14
CA GLN A 337 -10.57 -9.72 -15.30
C GLN A 337 -10.98 -8.26 -15.25
N VAL A 338 -10.09 -7.35 -15.64
CA VAL A 338 -10.31 -5.91 -15.57
C VAL A 338 -10.06 -5.30 -16.95
N ALA A 339 -11.03 -4.59 -17.48
CA ALA A 339 -10.90 -3.86 -18.73
C ALA A 339 -11.54 -2.47 -18.60
N TYR A 340 -11.00 -1.48 -19.31
CA TYR A 340 -11.64 -0.16 -19.30
C TYR A 340 -13.01 -0.20 -19.95
N SER A 341 -13.14 -0.89 -21.09
CA SER A 341 -14.40 -1.13 -21.78
C SER A 341 -14.33 -2.42 -22.58
N VAL A 342 -15.44 -3.15 -22.64
CA VAL A 342 -15.65 -4.32 -23.52
C VAL A 342 -16.73 -4.09 -24.56
N ALA A 343 -17.07 -2.83 -24.86
CA ALA A 343 -18.05 -2.48 -25.88
C ALA A 343 -17.61 -2.91 -27.30
N GLU A 344 -16.29 -3.00 -27.53
CA GLU A 344 -15.73 -3.50 -28.79
C GLU A 344 -15.68 -5.04 -28.75
N GLU A 345 -16.26 -5.72 -29.75
CA GLU A 345 -16.39 -7.18 -29.82
C GLU A 345 -15.04 -7.90 -29.67
N LYS A 346 -13.98 -7.38 -30.27
CA LYS A 346 -12.63 -7.97 -30.16
C LYS A 346 -12.11 -7.96 -28.73
N THR A 347 -12.34 -6.87 -27.99
CA THR A 347 -11.98 -6.77 -26.56
C THR A 347 -12.85 -7.69 -25.73
N TRP A 348 -14.17 -7.70 -25.99
CA TRP A 348 -15.10 -8.60 -25.33
C TRP A 348 -14.66 -10.08 -25.48
N GLN A 349 -14.39 -10.52 -26.71
CA GLN A 349 -13.94 -11.89 -26.96
C GLN A 349 -12.66 -12.21 -26.20
N ARG A 350 -11.68 -11.30 -26.20
CA ARG A 350 -10.41 -11.51 -25.49
C ARG A 350 -10.62 -11.72 -23.99
N GLU A 351 -11.39 -10.85 -23.34
CA GLU A 351 -11.60 -10.89 -21.89
C GLU A 351 -12.43 -12.12 -21.47
N PHE A 352 -13.50 -12.44 -22.20
CA PHE A 352 -14.30 -13.61 -21.89
C PHE A 352 -13.60 -14.94 -22.24
N GLU A 353 -12.78 -14.96 -23.29
CA GLU A 353 -11.98 -16.13 -23.61
C GLU A 353 -10.92 -16.47 -22.55
N ALA A 354 -10.47 -15.51 -21.76
CA ALA A 354 -9.56 -15.77 -20.66
C ALA A 354 -10.17 -16.73 -19.62
N PHE A 355 -11.48 -16.71 -19.44
CA PHE A 355 -12.21 -17.59 -18.53
C PHE A 355 -12.57 -18.96 -19.14
N LYS A 356 -12.29 -19.18 -20.42
CA LYS A 356 -12.67 -20.42 -21.10
C LYS A 356 -11.95 -21.63 -20.48
N ASN A 357 -12.72 -22.73 -20.29
CA ASN A 357 -12.22 -23.98 -19.71
C ASN A 357 -11.72 -23.86 -18.25
N MET A 358 -12.06 -22.80 -17.54
CA MET A 358 -11.79 -22.70 -16.11
C MET A 358 -12.84 -23.45 -15.30
N ASP A 359 -12.41 -23.86 -14.09
CA ASP A 359 -13.31 -24.52 -13.14
C ASP A 359 -14.55 -23.66 -12.85
N ASN A 360 -15.73 -24.29 -12.92
CA ASN A 360 -17.01 -23.66 -12.63
C ASN A 360 -17.32 -23.55 -11.13
N LEU A 361 -16.46 -24.10 -10.26
CA LEU A 361 -16.60 -23.98 -8.80
C LEU A 361 -16.20 -22.58 -8.29
N CYS A 362 -15.49 -21.82 -9.10
CA CYS A 362 -15.04 -20.48 -8.74
C CYS A 362 -15.82 -19.43 -9.54
N GLU A 363 -16.22 -18.37 -8.87
CA GLU A 363 -16.90 -17.24 -9.50
C GLU A 363 -15.93 -16.49 -10.43
N LYS A 364 -16.41 -16.13 -11.62
CA LYS A 364 -15.68 -15.40 -12.63
C LYS A 364 -16.30 -14.02 -12.74
N ILE A 365 -15.47 -13.00 -12.57
CA ILE A 365 -15.90 -11.60 -12.49
C ILE A 365 -15.17 -10.81 -13.56
N LEU A 366 -15.93 -10.02 -14.33
CA LEU A 366 -15.41 -8.99 -15.21
C LEU A 366 -15.75 -7.62 -14.62
N ILE A 367 -14.74 -6.75 -14.44
CA ILE A 367 -14.92 -5.37 -13.96
C ILE A 367 -14.61 -4.42 -15.11
N THR A 368 -15.55 -3.54 -15.46
CA THR A 368 -15.33 -2.51 -16.49
C THR A 368 -15.91 -1.16 -16.08
N ASN A 369 -15.49 -0.11 -16.79
CA ASN A 369 -16.06 1.22 -16.66
C ASN A 369 -17.27 1.46 -17.59
N ASP A 370 -17.79 0.41 -18.20
CA ASP A 370 -19.00 0.48 -19.04
C ASP A 370 -20.27 0.65 -18.20
N ASP A 371 -21.26 1.36 -18.72
CA ASP A 371 -22.58 1.51 -18.09
C ASP A 371 -23.55 0.34 -18.43
N ILE A 372 -23.21 -0.48 -19.42
CA ILE A 372 -24.00 -1.62 -19.87
C ILE A 372 -23.60 -2.86 -19.06
N ASP A 373 -24.56 -3.70 -18.71
CA ASP A 373 -24.30 -5.00 -18.07
C ASP A 373 -23.97 -6.05 -19.14
N TYR A 374 -22.78 -6.64 -19.04
CA TYR A 374 -22.29 -7.70 -19.91
C TYR A 374 -22.30 -9.08 -19.23
N SER A 375 -23.04 -9.24 -18.14
CA SER A 375 -23.13 -10.53 -17.43
C SER A 375 -23.62 -11.66 -18.35
N THR A 376 -23.03 -12.83 -18.18
CA THR A 376 -23.44 -14.07 -18.84
C THR A 376 -23.82 -15.10 -17.77
N SER A 377 -24.27 -16.30 -18.18
CA SER A 377 -24.51 -17.41 -17.25
C SER A 377 -23.24 -17.90 -16.53
N ALA A 378 -22.05 -17.57 -17.04
CA ALA A 378 -20.77 -18.05 -16.54
C ALA A 378 -19.87 -16.96 -15.93
N VAL A 379 -20.10 -15.69 -16.27
CA VAL A 379 -19.28 -14.55 -15.85
C VAL A 379 -20.18 -13.43 -15.35
N ARG A 380 -19.98 -13.01 -14.11
CA ARG A 380 -20.64 -11.84 -13.54
C ARG A 380 -19.91 -10.57 -13.97
N HIS A 381 -20.61 -9.63 -14.57
CA HIS A 381 -20.08 -8.30 -14.82
C HIS A 381 -20.40 -7.37 -13.66
N ILE A 382 -19.41 -6.59 -13.23
CA ILE A 382 -19.55 -5.55 -12.19
C ILE A 382 -19.06 -4.24 -12.78
N LYS A 383 -19.89 -3.20 -12.75
CA LYS A 383 -19.50 -1.87 -13.14
C LYS A 383 -18.48 -1.31 -12.16
N LEU A 384 -17.43 -0.65 -12.65
CA LEU A 384 -16.37 -0.11 -11.81
C LEU A 384 -16.90 0.71 -10.61
N LYS A 385 -17.85 1.63 -10.86
CA LYS A 385 -18.42 2.46 -9.81
C LYS A 385 -19.09 1.64 -8.70
N ASP A 386 -19.79 0.57 -9.07
CA ASP A 386 -20.47 -0.31 -8.12
C ASP A 386 -19.42 -1.11 -7.34
N PHE A 387 -18.41 -1.68 -8.02
CA PHE A 387 -17.28 -2.35 -7.38
C PHE A 387 -16.58 -1.49 -6.35
N LEU A 388 -16.28 -0.23 -6.69
CA LEU A 388 -15.58 0.73 -5.81
C LEU A 388 -16.37 1.08 -4.53
N LEU A 389 -17.67 0.81 -4.51
CA LEU A 389 -18.56 1.04 -3.36
C LEU A 389 -18.90 -0.25 -2.60
N MET A 390 -18.44 -1.43 -3.05
CA MET A 390 -18.70 -2.73 -2.39
C MET A 390 -17.88 -2.87 -1.11
N GLU A 391 -18.43 -3.57 -0.11
CA GLU A 391 -17.70 -3.96 1.10
C GLU A 391 -16.87 -5.25 0.86
N ASP A 392 -17.38 -6.15 0.02
CA ASP A 392 -16.74 -7.41 -0.37
C ASP A 392 -17.31 -7.90 -1.71
N LEU A 393 -16.69 -8.94 -2.33
CA LEU A 393 -17.13 -9.58 -3.58
C LEU A 393 -18.34 -10.50 -3.41
#